data_f49c743c9728f93e1a345a2ff9bd843a
#
_entry.id   f49c743c9728f93e1a345a2ff9bd843a
#
_cell.length_a   1.000
_cell.length_b   1.000
_cell.length_c   1.000
_cell.angle_alpha   90.00
_cell.angle_beta   90.00
_cell.angle_gamma   90.00
#
_symmetry.space_group_name_H-M   'P 1'
#
loop_
_entity.id
_entity.type
_entity.pdbx_description
1 polymer ?
#
loop_
_entity_poly.entity_id
_entity_poly.type
_entity_poly.pdbx_seq_one_letter_code
_entity_poly.pdbx_strand_id
1 'polypeptide(L)'
;MVKKAKKTPIIYSFELFGFFSIIWHDDCCSRCMIDGLFASPNYQGVKRMLDATVLRQEAIASNLANVETPHYKRLDVSPTFASELSQAISSGSPAVVSGLKPTIVVDQNAVAQNRDGNSVQLEKEMTYLQKNMVAHHLQTQMVSGTFAKLRAAIMSR
;
A
#
# COMPACT_ATOMS: atom_id res chain seq x y z
N MET A 1 4.20 -30.82 -15.21
CA MET A 1 4.54 -31.81 -14.19
C MET A 1 5.93 -31.49 -13.66
N VAL A 2 6.07 -30.77 -12.58
CA VAL A 2 7.35 -30.50 -11.92
C VAL A 2 7.28 -31.05 -10.51
N LYS A 3 8.12 -32.05 -10.25
CA LYS A 3 8.18 -32.79 -8.98
C LYS A 3 8.77 -31.92 -7.89
N LYS A 4 8.03 -31.73 -6.78
CA LYS A 4 8.53 -31.18 -5.53
C LYS A 4 9.55 -32.14 -4.92
N ALA A 5 10.79 -31.70 -4.77
CA ALA A 5 11.81 -32.40 -4.02
C ALA A 5 11.52 -32.27 -2.51
N LYS A 6 11.24 -33.38 -1.86
CA LYS A 6 11.19 -33.51 -0.39
C LYS A 6 12.62 -33.49 0.14
N LYS A 7 12.98 -32.45 0.91
CA LYS A 7 14.19 -32.48 1.74
C LYS A 7 13.89 -33.29 3.00
N THR A 8 14.47 -34.48 3.08
CA THR A 8 14.54 -35.30 4.31
C THR A 8 15.58 -34.70 5.26
N PRO A 9 15.31 -34.60 6.56
CA PRO A 9 16.35 -34.23 7.52
C PRO A 9 17.30 -35.43 7.74
N ILE A 10 18.58 -35.20 7.50
CA ILE A 10 19.63 -36.16 7.83
C ILE A 10 19.87 -36.02 9.33
N ILE A 11 19.49 -37.04 10.07
CA ILE A 11 19.79 -37.21 11.49
C ILE A 11 21.23 -37.72 11.58
N TYR A 12 22.18 -36.86 11.91
CA TYR A 12 23.48 -37.30 12.38
C TYR A 12 23.46 -37.43 13.90
N SER A 13 23.37 -38.67 14.34
CA SER A 13 23.73 -39.06 15.69
C SER A 13 25.24 -38.96 15.86
N PHE A 14 25.69 -37.98 16.62
CA PHE A 14 27.06 -37.96 17.13
C PHE A 14 27.01 -37.42 18.58
N GLU A 15 27.03 -38.37 19.49
CA GLU A 15 27.33 -38.13 20.89
C GLU A 15 28.82 -37.75 21.01
N LEU A 16 29.11 -36.86 21.94
CA LEU A 16 30.38 -36.40 22.46
C LEU A 16 30.84 -35.02 21.93
N PHE A 17 30.59 -34.08 22.71
CA PHE A 17 31.34 -32.93 23.17
C PHE A 17 30.39 -31.80 23.55
N GLY A 18 29.99 -31.80 24.81
CA GLY A 18 29.37 -30.64 25.42
C GLY A 18 30.31 -29.47 25.39
N PHE A 19 29.78 -28.29 25.07
CA PHE A 19 30.34 -26.93 25.27
C PHE A 19 30.39 -26.00 24.06
N PHE A 20 29.66 -26.22 22.97
CA PHE A 20 29.66 -25.21 21.89
C PHE A 20 28.30 -25.02 21.22
N SER A 21 27.24 -24.84 22.00
CA SER A 21 25.88 -24.67 21.43
C SER A 21 25.11 -23.50 22.03
N ILE A 22 25.71 -22.33 22.27
CA ILE A 22 25.00 -21.15 22.82
C ILE A 22 25.15 -19.89 21.94
N ILE A 23 25.67 -19.96 20.74
CA ILE A 23 25.96 -18.71 19.96
C ILE A 23 25.09 -18.51 18.71
N TRP A 24 24.13 -19.40 18.41
CA TRP A 24 23.32 -19.28 17.17
C TRP A 24 21.83 -19.03 17.37
N HIS A 25 21.41 -18.49 18.51
CA HIS A 25 19.98 -18.26 18.78
C HIS A 25 19.57 -16.79 18.81
N ASP A 26 20.50 -15.85 18.73
CA ASP A 26 20.17 -14.41 18.85
C ASP A 26 19.82 -13.71 17.53
N ASP A 27 20.23 -14.23 16.36
CA ASP A 27 19.96 -13.57 15.07
C ASP A 27 18.54 -13.80 14.52
N CYS A 28 17.84 -14.82 14.99
CA CYS A 28 16.48 -15.12 14.51
C CYS A 28 15.42 -14.18 15.13
N CYS A 29 15.66 -13.69 16.35
CA CYS A 29 14.67 -12.88 17.08
C CYS A 29 14.59 -11.44 16.59
N SER A 30 15.72 -10.81 16.23
CA SER A 30 15.76 -9.44 15.74
C SER A 30 15.11 -9.27 14.37
N ARG A 31 15.26 -10.24 13.49
CA ARG A 31 14.68 -10.22 12.15
C ARG A 31 13.16 -10.39 12.20
N CYS A 32 12.64 -11.26 13.05
CA CYS A 32 11.19 -11.44 13.28
C CYS A 32 10.49 -10.21 13.83
N MET A 33 11.12 -9.42 14.70
CA MET A 33 10.52 -8.22 15.27
C MET A 33 10.37 -7.09 14.24
N ILE A 34 11.36 -6.89 13.37
CA ILE A 34 11.34 -5.85 12.35
C ILE A 34 10.34 -6.22 11.25
N ASP A 35 10.33 -7.48 10.81
CA ASP A 35 9.38 -7.97 9.82
C ASP A 35 7.92 -7.83 10.30
N GLY A 36 7.64 -8.09 11.59
CA GLY A 36 6.33 -7.91 12.19
C GLY A 36 5.79 -6.48 12.12
N LEU A 37 6.66 -5.47 12.24
CA LEU A 37 6.26 -4.07 12.14
C LEU A 37 5.81 -3.70 10.71
N PHE A 38 6.57 -4.13 9.70
CA PHE A 38 6.27 -3.85 8.30
C PHE A 38 5.20 -4.78 7.69
N ALA A 39 5.02 -5.96 8.28
CA ALA A 39 3.96 -6.89 7.89
C ALA A 39 2.60 -6.55 8.54
N SER A 40 2.51 -5.54 9.42
CA SER A 40 1.23 -5.18 10.03
C SER A 40 0.19 -4.76 8.98
N PRO A 41 -1.08 -5.22 9.08
CA PRO A 41 -2.12 -4.88 8.11
C PRO A 41 -2.36 -3.38 8.01
N ASN A 42 -2.21 -2.64 9.13
CA ASN A 42 -2.35 -1.19 9.15
C ASN A 42 -1.24 -0.49 8.34
N TYR A 43 0.02 -0.91 8.48
CA TYR A 43 1.12 -0.35 7.71
C TYR A 43 0.96 -0.62 6.21
N GLN A 44 0.60 -1.87 5.86
CA GLN A 44 0.32 -2.23 4.47
C GLN A 44 -0.89 -1.46 3.93
N GLY A 45 -1.91 -1.22 4.74
CA GLY A 45 -3.07 -0.40 4.39
C GLY A 45 -2.67 1.04 4.04
N VAL A 46 -1.88 1.70 4.88
CA VAL A 46 -1.39 3.07 4.60
C VAL A 46 -0.57 3.10 3.31
N LYS A 47 0.27 2.09 3.05
CA LYS A 47 1.04 1.97 1.81
C LYS A 47 0.12 1.87 0.59
N ARG A 48 -0.96 1.07 0.66
CA ARG A 48 -1.95 0.98 -0.43
C ARG A 48 -2.77 2.26 -0.62
N MET A 49 -3.07 2.97 0.47
CA MET A 49 -3.68 4.30 0.36
C MET A 49 -2.74 5.31 -0.32
N LEU A 50 -1.43 5.24 -0.04
CA LEU A 50 -0.43 6.08 -0.71
C LEU A 50 -0.38 5.78 -2.22
N ASP A 51 -0.37 4.50 -2.61
CA ASP A 51 -0.44 4.09 -4.01
C ASP A 51 -1.71 4.66 -4.69
N ALA A 52 -2.86 4.63 -4.00
CA ALA A 52 -4.12 5.17 -4.51
C ALA A 52 -4.11 6.69 -4.67
N THR A 53 -3.44 7.45 -3.76
CA THR A 53 -3.33 8.90 -3.91
C THR A 53 -2.41 9.30 -5.06
N VAL A 54 -1.37 8.53 -5.35
CA VAL A 54 -0.51 8.74 -6.52
C VAL A 54 -1.31 8.53 -7.82
N LEU A 55 -2.05 7.41 -7.92
CA LEU A 55 -2.90 7.15 -9.09
C LEU A 55 -4.02 8.18 -9.25
N ARG A 56 -4.59 8.66 -8.14
CA ARG A 56 -5.59 9.74 -8.19
C ARG A 56 -4.96 11.04 -8.70
N GLN A 57 -3.72 11.33 -8.33
CA GLN A 57 -2.99 12.49 -8.85
C GLN A 57 -2.82 12.41 -10.37
N GLU A 58 -2.50 11.22 -10.88
CA GLU A 58 -2.37 10.96 -12.32
C GLU A 58 -3.72 11.12 -13.05
N ALA A 59 -4.81 10.58 -12.47
CA ALA A 59 -6.15 10.75 -13.02
C ALA A 59 -6.56 12.23 -13.08
N ILE A 60 -6.35 13.01 -12.01
CA ILE A 60 -6.65 14.43 -11.96
C ILE A 60 -5.82 15.21 -13.00
N ALA A 61 -4.53 14.89 -13.13
CA ALA A 61 -3.66 15.53 -14.13
C ALA A 61 -4.14 15.24 -15.57
N SER A 62 -4.56 13.99 -15.85
CA SER A 62 -5.15 13.61 -17.13
C SER A 62 -6.47 14.36 -17.39
N ASN A 63 -7.35 14.44 -16.38
CA ASN A 63 -8.62 15.19 -16.49
C ASN A 63 -8.37 16.68 -16.79
N LEU A 64 -7.41 17.28 -16.08
CA LEU A 64 -7.07 18.69 -16.25
C LEU A 64 -6.48 18.97 -17.65
N ALA A 65 -5.63 18.09 -18.15
CA ALA A 65 -5.06 18.21 -19.50
C ALA A 65 -6.13 18.10 -20.60
N ASN A 66 -7.26 17.42 -20.32
CA ASN A 66 -8.34 17.17 -21.27
C ASN A 66 -9.61 17.96 -20.95
N VAL A 67 -9.53 19.04 -20.18
CA VAL A 67 -10.69 19.85 -19.77
C VAL A 67 -11.44 20.47 -20.97
N GLU A 68 -10.73 20.78 -22.05
CA GLU A 68 -11.30 21.34 -23.30
C GLU A 68 -11.52 20.29 -24.40
N THR A 69 -11.20 19.02 -24.13
CA THR A 69 -11.36 17.94 -25.13
C THR A 69 -12.82 17.52 -25.21
N PRO A 70 -13.49 17.63 -26.39
CA PRO A 70 -14.88 17.20 -26.53
C PRO A 70 -15.08 15.72 -26.21
N HIS A 71 -16.21 15.39 -25.59
CA HIS A 71 -16.63 14.03 -25.24
C HIS A 71 -15.68 13.28 -24.27
N TYR A 72 -14.72 13.97 -23.65
CA TYR A 72 -13.83 13.35 -22.67
C TYR A 72 -14.59 12.92 -21.42
N LYS A 73 -14.28 11.72 -20.94
CA LYS A 73 -14.88 11.16 -19.72
C LYS A 73 -13.91 11.28 -18.56
N ARG A 74 -14.37 11.85 -17.46
CA ARG A 74 -13.61 11.99 -16.23
C ARG A 74 -13.09 10.65 -15.73
N LEU A 75 -11.82 10.62 -15.34
CA LEU A 75 -11.18 9.47 -14.72
C LEU A 75 -11.08 9.67 -13.22
N ASP A 76 -11.24 8.60 -12.43
CA ASP A 76 -10.95 8.59 -10.99
C ASP A 76 -10.50 7.19 -10.56
N VAL A 77 -10.00 7.08 -9.35
CA VAL A 77 -9.69 5.78 -8.73
C VAL A 77 -11.00 5.06 -8.43
N SER A 78 -11.02 3.74 -8.65
CA SER A 78 -12.21 2.90 -8.39
C SER A 78 -12.82 3.18 -7.01
N PRO A 79 -14.13 3.49 -6.94
CA PRO A 79 -14.80 3.77 -5.67
C PRO A 79 -14.86 2.54 -4.74
N THR A 80 -14.79 1.32 -5.30
CA THR A 80 -14.80 0.07 -4.53
C THR A 80 -13.51 -0.15 -3.76
N PHE A 81 -12.40 0.41 -4.24
CA PHE A 81 -11.07 0.22 -3.64
C PHE A 81 -11.04 0.59 -2.14
N ALA A 82 -11.68 1.68 -1.75
CA ALA A 82 -11.69 2.12 -0.35
C ALA A 82 -12.44 1.12 0.56
N SER A 83 -13.56 0.57 0.09
CA SER A 83 -14.33 -0.44 0.82
C SER A 83 -13.60 -1.79 0.90
N GLU A 84 -13.01 -2.22 -0.21
CA GLU A 84 -12.19 -3.43 -0.28
C GLU A 84 -10.98 -3.36 0.65
N LEU A 85 -10.29 -2.21 0.66
CA LEU A 85 -9.16 -1.97 1.55
C LEU A 85 -9.57 -1.98 3.02
N SER A 86 -10.69 -1.35 3.38
CA SER A 86 -11.23 -1.36 4.74
C SER A 86 -11.57 -2.78 5.19
N GLN A 87 -12.20 -3.55 4.33
CA GLN A 87 -12.52 -4.95 4.60
C GLN A 87 -11.27 -5.83 4.73
N ALA A 88 -10.27 -5.62 3.87
CA ALA A 88 -9.00 -6.33 3.94
C ALA A 88 -8.24 -6.03 5.24
N ILE A 89 -8.22 -4.78 5.70
CA ILE A 89 -7.61 -4.40 6.98
C ILE A 89 -8.35 -5.08 8.14
N SER A 90 -9.69 -5.11 8.10
CA SER A 90 -10.52 -5.75 9.13
C SER A 90 -10.30 -7.26 9.21
N SER A 91 -9.96 -7.92 8.11
CA SER A 91 -9.62 -9.36 8.09
C SER A 91 -8.32 -9.69 8.80
N GLY A 92 -7.49 -8.68 9.10
CA GLY A 92 -6.21 -8.84 9.80
C GLY A 92 -5.13 -9.57 9.00
N SER A 93 -5.35 -9.87 7.71
CA SER A 93 -4.39 -10.58 6.87
C SER A 93 -3.53 -9.61 6.05
N PRO A 94 -2.22 -9.47 6.36
CA PRO A 94 -1.34 -8.58 5.60
C PRO A 94 -1.20 -8.97 4.13
N ALA A 95 -1.30 -10.27 3.82
CA ALA A 95 -1.19 -10.78 2.46
C ALA A 95 -2.35 -10.32 1.58
N VAL A 96 -3.57 -10.29 2.12
CA VAL A 96 -4.76 -9.78 1.41
C VAL A 96 -4.61 -8.29 1.13
N VAL A 97 -4.21 -7.50 2.15
CA VAL A 97 -4.00 -6.05 2.01
C VAL A 97 -2.91 -5.74 0.97
N SER A 98 -1.81 -6.49 1.00
CA SER A 98 -0.70 -6.29 0.05
C SER A 98 -1.04 -6.70 -1.38
N GLY A 99 -2.02 -7.57 -1.57
CA GLY A 99 -2.51 -8.00 -2.88
C GLY A 99 -3.42 -6.98 -3.58
N LEU A 100 -4.05 -6.08 -2.82
CA LEU A 100 -4.94 -5.06 -3.37
C LEU A 100 -4.15 -4.01 -4.17
N LYS A 101 -4.63 -3.71 -5.37
CA LYS A 101 -4.06 -2.67 -6.22
C LYS A 101 -5.15 -1.68 -6.61
N PRO A 102 -4.95 -0.37 -6.38
CA PRO A 102 -5.86 0.63 -6.89
C PRO A 102 -5.81 0.66 -8.43
N THR A 103 -6.93 0.96 -9.06
CA THR A 103 -7.06 1.08 -10.52
C THR A 103 -7.77 2.37 -10.89
N ILE A 104 -7.40 2.97 -12.03
CA ILE A 104 -8.09 4.11 -12.60
C ILE A 104 -9.27 3.59 -13.45
N VAL A 105 -10.42 4.19 -13.27
CA VAL A 105 -11.65 3.87 -14.00
C VAL A 105 -12.35 5.15 -14.44
N VAL A 106 -13.23 5.05 -15.43
CA VAL A 106 -14.10 6.15 -15.82
C VAL A 106 -15.14 6.38 -14.71
N ASP A 107 -15.27 7.61 -14.25
CA ASP A 107 -16.26 7.99 -13.25
C ASP A 107 -17.67 7.99 -13.87
N GLN A 108 -18.45 7.00 -13.50
CA GLN A 108 -19.84 6.84 -13.96
C GLN A 108 -20.80 7.90 -13.37
N ASN A 109 -20.41 8.56 -12.27
CA ASN A 109 -21.21 9.57 -11.61
C ASN A 109 -20.95 10.99 -12.13
N ALA A 110 -19.92 11.17 -12.95
CA ALA A 110 -19.60 12.43 -13.55
C ALA A 110 -20.55 12.74 -14.72
N VAL A 111 -21.47 13.68 -14.47
CA VAL A 111 -22.42 14.14 -15.49
C VAL A 111 -21.75 15.18 -16.37
N ALA A 112 -21.90 15.02 -17.70
CA ALA A 112 -21.46 16.02 -18.66
C ALA A 112 -22.31 17.30 -18.50
N GLN A 113 -21.69 18.40 -18.08
CA GLN A 113 -22.36 19.70 -17.93
C GLN A 113 -22.11 20.61 -19.13
N ASN A 114 -21.06 20.36 -19.90
CA ASN A 114 -20.71 21.15 -21.06
C ASN A 114 -21.49 20.64 -22.29
N ARG A 115 -21.82 21.58 -23.22
CA ARG A 115 -22.50 21.26 -24.48
C ARG A 115 -21.70 20.27 -25.34
N ASP A 116 -20.35 20.22 -25.12
CA ASP A 116 -19.43 19.36 -25.84
C ASP A 116 -19.37 17.92 -25.26
N GLY A 117 -20.23 17.58 -24.30
CA GLY A 117 -20.30 16.24 -23.70
C GLY A 117 -19.12 15.88 -22.81
N ASN A 118 -18.25 16.85 -22.50
CA ASN A 118 -17.15 16.67 -21.54
C ASN A 118 -17.71 16.63 -20.10
N SER A 119 -17.25 15.66 -19.30
CA SER A 119 -17.69 15.49 -17.90
C SER A 119 -16.68 16.04 -16.88
N VAL A 120 -15.59 16.68 -17.32
CA VAL A 120 -14.59 17.32 -16.45
C VAL A 120 -15.00 18.75 -16.13
N GLN A 121 -14.89 19.14 -14.86
CA GLN A 121 -15.13 20.49 -14.37
C GLN A 121 -13.87 21.00 -13.68
N LEU A 122 -13.26 22.07 -14.22
CA LEU A 122 -12.00 22.61 -13.76
C LEU A 122 -12.01 22.90 -12.24
N GLU A 123 -13.06 23.56 -11.74
CA GLU A 123 -13.16 23.98 -10.34
C GLU A 123 -13.22 22.78 -9.40
N LYS A 124 -13.90 21.72 -9.83
CA LYS A 124 -13.96 20.47 -9.07
C LYS A 124 -12.65 19.72 -9.07
N GLU A 125 -11.98 19.65 -10.23
CA GLU A 125 -10.67 18.99 -10.31
C GLU A 125 -9.62 19.70 -9.46
N MET A 126 -9.62 21.04 -9.43
CA MET A 126 -8.75 21.82 -8.54
C MET A 126 -9.03 21.53 -7.06
N THR A 127 -10.31 21.37 -6.70
CA THR A 127 -10.69 20.99 -5.33
C THR A 127 -10.24 19.56 -5.00
N TYR A 128 -10.38 18.63 -5.94
CA TYR A 128 -9.91 17.24 -5.76
C TYR A 128 -8.39 17.17 -5.68
N LEU A 129 -7.68 17.98 -6.45
CA LEU A 129 -6.24 18.12 -6.38
C LEU A 129 -5.79 18.52 -4.97
N GLN A 130 -6.37 19.58 -4.42
CA GLN A 130 -6.06 20.05 -3.06
C GLN A 130 -6.35 18.98 -2.00
N LYS A 131 -7.51 18.33 -2.06
CA LYS A 131 -7.87 17.23 -1.15
C LYS A 131 -6.88 16.07 -1.24
N ASN A 132 -6.47 15.73 -2.47
CA ASN A 132 -5.51 14.65 -2.69
C ASN A 132 -4.12 14.99 -2.15
N MET A 133 -3.66 16.24 -2.29
CA MET A 133 -2.39 16.71 -1.73
C MET A 133 -2.38 16.60 -0.20
N VAL A 134 -3.47 17.00 0.47
CA VAL A 134 -3.60 16.87 1.93
C VAL A 134 -3.59 15.39 2.36
N ALA A 135 -4.34 14.54 1.65
CA ALA A 135 -4.38 13.11 1.93
C ALA A 135 -3.01 12.45 1.77
N HIS A 136 -2.29 12.75 0.68
CA HIS A 136 -0.93 12.27 0.42
C HIS A 136 0.04 12.72 1.53
N HIS A 137 -0.02 13.98 1.94
CA HIS A 137 0.83 14.51 3.02
C HIS A 137 0.57 13.77 4.34
N LEU A 138 -0.70 13.57 4.71
CA LEU A 138 -1.07 12.85 5.93
C LEU A 138 -0.54 11.40 5.91
N GLN A 139 -0.71 10.70 4.79
CA GLN A 139 -0.24 9.31 4.64
C GLN A 139 1.28 9.22 4.73
N THR A 140 2.00 10.15 4.11
CA THR A 140 3.46 10.25 4.19
C THR A 140 3.93 10.51 5.61
N GLN A 141 3.23 11.34 6.38
CA GLN A 141 3.50 11.58 7.80
C GLN A 141 3.32 10.31 8.62
N MET A 142 2.28 9.52 8.36
CA MET A 142 2.04 8.24 9.06
C MET A 142 3.17 7.24 8.80
N VAL A 143 3.62 7.11 7.55
CA VAL A 143 4.76 6.24 7.20
C VAL A 143 6.05 6.73 7.84
N SER A 144 6.35 8.02 7.75
CA SER A 144 7.54 8.65 8.35
C SER A 144 7.56 8.51 9.88
N GLY A 145 6.40 8.63 10.53
CA GLY A 145 6.24 8.41 11.96
C GLY A 145 6.62 6.99 12.39
N THR A 146 6.31 5.99 11.57
CA THR A 146 6.71 4.60 11.83
C THR A 146 8.22 4.44 11.78
N PHE A 147 8.89 5.03 10.80
CA PHE A 147 10.35 5.05 10.71
C PHE A 147 11.01 5.82 11.86
N ALA A 148 10.42 6.94 12.28
CA ALA A 148 10.93 7.72 13.41
C ALA A 148 10.90 6.92 14.73
N LYS A 149 9.82 6.16 14.98
CA LYS A 149 9.72 5.26 16.13
C LYS A 149 10.78 4.17 16.11
N LEU A 150 10.99 3.55 14.94
CA LEU A 150 12.01 2.52 14.77
C LEU A 150 13.41 3.10 15.02
N ARG A 151 13.71 4.27 14.46
CA ARG A 151 14.98 4.97 14.65
C ARG A 151 15.21 5.30 16.14
N ALA A 152 14.21 5.81 16.85
CA ALA A 152 14.29 6.10 18.27
C ALA A 152 14.60 4.84 19.10
N ALA A 153 13.95 3.71 18.77
CA ALA A 153 14.21 2.44 19.45
C ALA A 153 15.64 1.91 19.24
N ILE A 154 16.23 2.15 18.08
CA ILE A 154 17.61 1.74 17.77
C ILE A 154 18.62 2.66 18.46
N MET A 155 18.34 3.98 18.53
CA MET A 155 19.28 4.98 19.07
C MET A 155 19.17 5.18 20.58
N SER A 156 18.16 4.61 21.23
CA SER A 156 17.94 4.73 22.69
C SER A 156 18.80 3.76 23.52
N ARG A 157 19.81 3.14 22.94
CA ARG A 157 20.70 2.18 23.59
C ARG A 157 22.00 2.84 24.04
#